data_7d8729ab55ff0f8589ee87a8d663b51c
#
_entry.id   7d8729ab55ff0f8589ee87a8d663b51c
#
_cell.length_a   1.000
_cell.length_b   1.000
_cell.length_c   1.000
_cell.angle_alpha   90.00
_cell.angle_beta   90.00
_cell.angle_gamma   90.00
#
_symmetry.space_group_name_H-M   'P 1'
#
loop_
_entity.id
_entity.type
_entity.pdbx_description
1 polymer ?
#
loop_
_entity_poly.entity_id
_entity_poly.type
_entity_poly.pdbx_seq_one_letter_code
_entity_poly.pdbx_strand_id
1 'polypeptide(L)'
;FSEKIKMSGVNSINWARVMAQIVYYWWVSINVANGEEGEFCVPSGNFGNVFAGFGAHQTGLPIRRFIVASNNNNVLDRFFRTGSMEARTVSPTLSPSMDIQISSNFERLLFEVLDRNGEKVNLLLSQFRESGLFTIDTRTLDDFKKKFLLDGIDEVGFTLQHQNKIEDFEKNYKKTVPWLFK
;
A
#
# COMPACT_ATOMS: atom_id res chain seq x y z
N PHE A 1 -27.86 0.04 21.13
CA PHE A 1 -27.57 0.87 19.94
C PHE A 1 -27.52 0.03 18.66
N SER A 2 -26.84 -1.12 18.69
CA SER A 2 -26.65 -2.01 17.51
C SER A 2 -27.95 -2.61 16.95
N GLU A 3 -28.98 -2.76 17.76
CA GLU A 3 -30.28 -3.31 17.32
C GLU A 3 -31.11 -2.30 16.51
N LYS A 4 -30.91 -0.99 16.72
CA LYS A 4 -31.68 0.09 16.06
C LYS A 4 -30.92 0.75 14.91
N ILE A 5 -29.60 0.64 14.86
CA ILE A 5 -28.75 1.31 13.86
C ILE A 5 -27.82 0.25 13.26
N LYS A 6 -27.94 0.05 11.95
CA LYS A 6 -27.01 -0.81 11.20
C LYS A 6 -25.68 -0.08 11.06
N MET A 7 -24.75 -0.30 12.00
CA MET A 7 -23.42 0.28 11.97
C MET A 7 -22.49 -0.57 11.11
N SER A 8 -21.66 0.09 10.32
CA SER A 8 -20.58 -0.53 9.56
C SER A 8 -19.24 0.18 9.83
N GLY A 9 -18.17 -0.56 9.91
CA GLY A 9 -16.82 0.01 10.05
C GLY A 9 -16.38 0.69 8.74
N VAL A 10 -15.96 1.95 8.83
CA VAL A 10 -15.33 2.69 7.72
C VAL A 10 -13.83 2.75 7.96
N ASN A 11 -13.18 1.58 7.92
CA ASN A 11 -11.74 1.43 8.05
C ASN A 11 -11.10 1.05 6.71
N SER A 12 -9.80 0.75 6.70
CA SER A 12 -9.05 0.39 5.49
C SER A 12 -9.54 -0.90 4.80
N ILE A 13 -10.29 -1.75 5.50
CA ILE A 13 -10.84 -3.00 4.97
C ILE A 13 -12.17 -2.76 4.21
N ASN A 14 -12.87 -1.67 4.51
CA ASN A 14 -14.16 -1.38 3.90
C ASN A 14 -14.00 -1.03 2.41
N TRP A 15 -14.68 -1.76 1.53
CA TRP A 15 -14.60 -1.55 0.09
C TRP A 15 -15.05 -0.14 -0.34
N ALA A 16 -16.04 0.43 0.33
CA ALA A 16 -16.50 1.80 0.06
C ALA A 16 -15.37 2.82 0.24
N ARG A 17 -14.46 2.60 1.20
CA ARG A 17 -13.28 3.43 1.38
C ARG A 17 -12.26 3.26 0.25
N VAL A 18 -12.04 2.04 -0.21
CA VAL A 18 -11.17 1.76 -1.37
C VAL A 18 -11.73 2.44 -2.62
N MET A 19 -13.03 2.32 -2.86
CA MET A 19 -13.70 2.99 -3.99
C MET A 19 -13.52 4.51 -3.95
N ALA A 20 -13.71 5.14 -2.79
CA ALA A 20 -13.49 6.58 -2.63
C ALA A 20 -12.03 6.98 -2.92
N GLN A 21 -11.06 6.12 -2.61
CA GLN A 21 -9.65 6.38 -2.90
C GLN A 21 -9.30 6.27 -4.39
N ILE A 22 -10.06 5.54 -5.19
CA ILE A 22 -9.90 5.49 -6.65
C ILE A 22 -10.01 6.90 -7.26
N VAL A 23 -10.90 7.72 -6.72
CA VAL A 23 -11.12 9.11 -7.17
C VAL A 23 -9.85 9.95 -7.08
N TYR A 24 -8.99 9.74 -6.08
CA TYR A 24 -7.75 10.50 -5.92
C TYR A 24 -6.79 10.29 -7.10
N TYR A 25 -6.68 9.07 -7.59
CA TYR A 25 -5.82 8.74 -8.74
C TYR A 25 -6.34 9.39 -10.02
N TRP A 26 -7.62 9.30 -10.29
CA TRP A 26 -8.25 9.96 -11.44
C TRP A 26 -8.10 11.48 -11.35
N TRP A 27 -8.35 12.05 -10.18
CA TRP A 27 -8.23 13.50 -9.98
C TRP A 27 -6.80 13.99 -10.21
N VAL A 28 -5.80 13.31 -9.66
CA VAL A 28 -4.38 13.67 -9.84
C VAL A 28 -3.97 13.52 -11.30
N SER A 29 -4.35 12.44 -11.96
CA SER A 29 -4.01 12.23 -13.36
C SER A 29 -4.58 13.34 -14.26
N ILE A 30 -5.84 13.71 -14.07
CA ILE A 30 -6.48 14.74 -14.88
C ILE A 30 -5.90 16.13 -14.61
N ASN A 31 -5.67 16.48 -13.33
CA ASN A 31 -5.32 17.84 -12.96
C ASN A 31 -3.80 18.11 -12.87
N VAL A 32 -2.98 17.06 -12.74
CA VAL A 32 -1.53 17.19 -12.59
C VAL A 32 -0.80 16.60 -13.78
N ALA A 33 -1.20 15.43 -14.25
CA ALA A 33 -0.54 14.75 -15.37
C ALA A 33 -1.25 14.98 -16.73
N ASN A 34 -2.28 15.82 -16.79
CA ASN A 34 -3.06 16.09 -18.01
C ASN A 34 -3.55 14.82 -18.73
N GLY A 35 -3.80 13.75 -17.98
CA GLY A 35 -4.21 12.46 -18.53
C GLY A 35 -3.08 11.61 -19.12
N GLU A 36 -1.84 12.06 -19.02
CA GLU A 36 -0.69 11.27 -19.47
C GLU A 36 -0.37 10.13 -18.50
N GLU A 37 0.38 9.13 -19.01
CA GLU A 37 0.85 8.01 -18.22
C GLU A 37 1.78 8.49 -17.09
N GLY A 38 1.52 8.06 -15.86
CA GLY A 38 2.25 8.51 -14.68
C GLY A 38 2.71 7.38 -13.76
N GLU A 39 3.61 7.71 -12.85
CA GLU A 39 4.04 6.86 -11.75
C GLU A 39 3.49 7.43 -10.43
N PHE A 40 3.00 6.54 -9.57
CA PHE A 40 2.49 6.92 -8.27
C PHE A 40 3.34 6.33 -7.15
N CYS A 41 3.98 7.20 -6.36
CA CYS A 41 4.63 6.80 -5.12
C CYS A 41 3.60 6.87 -3.98
N VAL A 42 3.30 5.73 -3.39
CA VAL A 42 2.20 5.58 -2.43
C VAL A 42 2.74 5.07 -1.11
N PRO A 43 2.86 5.93 -0.08
CA PRO A 43 3.12 5.48 1.29
C PRO A 43 2.00 4.55 1.75
N SER A 44 2.34 3.31 2.08
CA SER A 44 1.31 2.32 2.39
C SER A 44 1.79 1.30 3.42
N GLY A 45 0.98 1.12 4.46
CA GLY A 45 1.08 0.01 5.38
C GLY A 45 0.00 -1.04 5.08
N ASN A 46 -1.28 -0.66 5.16
CA ASN A 46 -2.43 -1.55 4.95
C ASN A 46 -2.75 -1.86 3.48
N PHE A 47 -2.00 -1.35 2.54
CA PHE A 47 -2.16 -1.56 1.10
C PHE A 47 -3.48 -1.05 0.49
N GLY A 48 -4.35 -0.41 1.26
CA GLY A 48 -5.67 0.03 0.79
C GLY A 48 -5.60 1.05 -0.34
N ASN A 49 -4.72 2.06 -0.20
CA ASN A 49 -4.54 3.11 -1.20
C ASN A 49 -3.90 2.55 -2.48
N VAL A 50 -2.85 1.73 -2.37
CA VAL A 50 -2.23 1.09 -3.55
C VAL A 50 -3.24 0.21 -4.29
N PHE A 51 -4.06 -0.55 -3.55
CA PHE A 51 -5.12 -1.36 -4.16
C PHE A 51 -6.19 -0.50 -4.85
N ALA A 52 -6.49 0.68 -4.32
CA ALA A 52 -7.36 1.65 -5.00
C ALA A 52 -6.71 2.17 -6.30
N GLY A 53 -5.41 2.41 -6.31
CA GLY A 53 -4.66 2.74 -7.53
C GLY A 53 -4.74 1.63 -8.58
N PHE A 54 -4.59 0.38 -8.17
CA PHE A 54 -4.85 -0.76 -9.06
C PHE A 54 -6.28 -0.75 -9.61
N GLY A 55 -7.28 -0.46 -8.78
CA GLY A 55 -8.67 -0.28 -9.22
C GLY A 55 -8.82 0.84 -10.25
N ALA A 56 -8.12 1.97 -10.06
CA ALA A 56 -8.09 3.06 -11.03
C ALA A 56 -7.49 2.61 -12.36
N HIS A 57 -6.37 1.88 -12.32
CA HIS A 57 -5.76 1.30 -13.52
C HIS A 57 -6.71 0.35 -14.26
N GLN A 58 -7.42 -0.53 -13.52
CA GLN A 58 -8.41 -1.44 -14.10
C GLN A 58 -9.62 -0.72 -14.74
N THR A 59 -9.89 0.52 -14.34
CA THR A 59 -10.91 1.38 -14.95
C THR A 59 -10.38 2.24 -16.09
N GLY A 60 -9.13 2.02 -16.53
CA GLY A 60 -8.53 2.65 -17.71
C GLY A 60 -7.60 3.82 -17.43
N LEU A 61 -7.26 4.10 -16.17
CA LEU A 61 -6.28 5.13 -15.86
C LEU A 61 -4.87 4.71 -16.35
N PRO A 62 -4.16 5.53 -17.13
CA PRO A 62 -2.83 5.21 -17.61
C PRO A 62 -1.80 5.33 -16.48
N ILE A 63 -1.50 4.21 -15.86
CA ILE A 63 -0.50 4.11 -14.78
C ILE A 63 0.62 3.20 -15.26
N ARG A 64 1.84 3.73 -15.25
CA ARG A 64 3.03 2.98 -15.62
C ARG A 64 3.53 2.12 -14.48
N ARG A 65 3.52 2.67 -13.25
CA ARG A 65 4.09 2.00 -12.09
C ARG A 65 3.55 2.56 -10.77
N PHE A 66 3.42 1.66 -9.78
CA PHE A 66 3.26 2.01 -8.38
C PHE A 66 4.56 1.77 -7.62
N ILE A 67 5.02 2.76 -6.89
CA ILE A 67 6.13 2.65 -5.94
C ILE A 67 5.51 2.61 -4.55
N VAL A 68 5.62 1.46 -3.89
CA VAL A 68 5.10 1.26 -2.54
C VAL A 68 6.15 1.72 -1.54
N ALA A 69 5.98 2.91 -0.99
CA ALA A 69 6.87 3.44 0.02
C ALA A 69 6.52 2.89 1.41
N SER A 70 7.51 2.42 2.14
CA SER A 70 7.39 1.90 3.50
C SER A 70 8.30 2.68 4.45
N ASN A 71 7.92 2.75 5.73
CA ASN A 71 8.84 3.18 6.79
C ASN A 71 9.68 1.99 7.28
N ASN A 72 10.31 2.09 8.45
CA ASN A 72 11.10 0.99 9.04
C ASN A 72 10.30 -0.31 9.22
N ASN A 73 8.97 -0.24 9.23
CA ASN A 73 8.08 -1.39 9.22
C ASN A 73 7.83 -1.85 7.78
N ASN A 74 8.89 -2.25 7.09
CA ASN A 74 8.96 -2.45 5.64
C ASN A 74 8.51 -3.84 5.17
N VAL A 75 7.47 -4.40 5.76
CA VAL A 75 6.97 -5.76 5.43
C VAL A 75 6.62 -5.90 3.95
N LEU A 76 6.02 -4.88 3.35
CA LEU A 76 5.65 -4.89 1.93
C LEU A 76 6.89 -4.82 1.02
N ASP A 77 7.86 -3.95 1.30
CA ASP A 77 9.10 -3.86 0.53
C ASP A 77 9.86 -5.18 0.57
N ARG A 78 10.00 -5.78 1.77
CA ARG A 78 10.64 -7.10 1.91
C ARG A 78 9.92 -8.17 1.09
N PHE A 79 8.58 -8.20 1.14
CA PHE A 79 7.79 -9.13 0.34
C PHE A 79 8.06 -8.96 -1.16
N PHE A 80 8.05 -7.73 -1.68
CA PHE A 80 8.29 -7.49 -3.11
C PHE A 80 9.72 -7.81 -3.55
N ARG A 81 10.68 -7.81 -2.63
CA ARG A 81 12.05 -8.23 -2.92
C ARG A 81 12.25 -9.74 -2.86
N THR A 82 11.63 -10.41 -1.91
CA THR A 82 11.96 -11.80 -1.54
C THR A 82 10.86 -12.81 -1.80
N GLY A 83 9.63 -12.38 -2.02
CA GLY A 83 8.45 -13.25 -2.05
C GLY A 83 8.01 -13.74 -0.67
N SER A 84 8.66 -13.28 0.41
CA SER A 84 8.37 -13.73 1.77
C SER A 84 7.66 -12.65 2.57
N MET A 85 6.45 -12.94 3.04
CA MET A 85 5.71 -12.12 3.98
C MET A 85 5.99 -12.61 5.39
N GLU A 86 6.74 -11.83 6.16
CA GLU A 86 7.15 -12.16 7.52
C GLU A 86 6.76 -11.04 8.47
N ALA A 87 5.94 -11.34 9.47
CA ALA A 87 5.61 -10.40 10.53
C ALA A 87 6.80 -10.27 11.50
N ARG A 88 7.22 -9.04 11.78
CA ARG A 88 8.28 -8.71 12.74
C ARG A 88 7.73 -7.82 13.84
N THR A 89 8.55 -7.55 14.84
CA THR A 89 8.23 -6.56 15.87
C THR A 89 8.04 -5.19 15.23
N VAL A 90 6.96 -4.51 15.60
CA VAL A 90 6.69 -3.15 15.13
C VAL A 90 7.68 -2.17 15.77
N SER A 91 8.30 -1.34 14.95
CA SER A 91 9.15 -0.24 15.38
C SER A 91 8.37 1.07 15.30
N PRO A 92 8.20 1.83 16.41
CA PRO A 92 7.55 3.13 16.38
C PRO A 92 8.30 4.12 15.50
N THR A 93 7.56 4.83 14.63
CA THR A 93 8.12 5.84 13.73
C THR A 93 7.34 7.15 13.79
N LEU A 94 7.76 8.16 13.00
CA LEU A 94 7.04 9.42 12.84
C LEU A 94 5.75 9.28 12.01
N SER A 95 5.53 8.12 11.40
CA SER A 95 4.33 7.79 10.61
C SER A 95 3.54 6.63 11.25
N PRO A 96 2.95 6.79 12.43
CA PRO A 96 2.38 5.68 13.21
C PRO A 96 1.24 4.94 12.51
N SER A 97 0.55 5.56 11.56
CA SER A 97 -0.46 4.89 10.74
C SER A 97 0.12 3.82 9.80
N MET A 98 1.44 3.84 9.58
CA MET A 98 2.18 2.89 8.77
C MET A 98 3.00 1.89 9.63
N ASP A 99 2.97 2.03 10.97
CA ASP A 99 3.68 1.16 11.91
C ASP A 99 2.94 -0.18 12.06
N ILE A 100 2.92 -0.95 10.99
CA ILE A 100 2.23 -2.23 10.90
C ILE A 100 3.10 -3.30 10.24
N GLN A 101 2.85 -4.55 10.62
CA GLN A 101 3.52 -5.73 10.06
C GLN A 101 2.52 -6.70 9.41
N ILE A 102 1.22 -6.38 9.46
CA ILE A 102 0.14 -7.14 8.83
C ILE A 102 -0.68 -6.20 7.96
N SER A 103 -0.57 -6.37 6.65
CA SER A 103 -1.23 -5.49 5.68
C SER A 103 -2.62 -6.03 5.33
N SER A 104 -3.66 -5.38 5.85
CA SER A 104 -5.05 -5.90 5.81
C SER A 104 -5.68 -5.98 4.42
N ASN A 105 -5.22 -5.21 3.44
CA ASN A 105 -5.73 -5.29 2.06
C ASN A 105 -4.82 -6.09 1.12
N PHE A 106 -3.70 -6.61 1.65
CA PHE A 106 -2.78 -7.40 0.86
C PHE A 106 -3.41 -8.72 0.38
N GLU A 107 -4.33 -9.29 1.15
CA GLU A 107 -5.10 -10.48 0.75
C GLU A 107 -5.89 -10.27 -0.55
N ARG A 108 -6.38 -9.05 -0.80
CA ARG A 108 -7.09 -8.71 -2.04
C ARG A 108 -6.17 -8.80 -3.26
N LEU A 109 -4.94 -8.37 -3.05
CA LEU A 109 -3.90 -8.44 -4.06
C LEU A 109 -3.50 -9.90 -4.31
N LEU A 110 -3.29 -10.70 -3.26
CA LEU A 110 -3.06 -12.14 -3.38
C LEU A 110 -4.19 -12.83 -4.14
N PHE A 111 -5.44 -12.48 -3.85
CA PHE A 111 -6.60 -13.05 -4.53
C PHE A 111 -6.55 -12.80 -6.05
N GLU A 112 -6.25 -11.57 -6.47
CA GLU A 112 -6.13 -11.23 -7.90
C GLU A 112 -4.94 -11.93 -8.58
N VAL A 113 -3.79 -12.08 -7.89
CA VAL A 113 -2.61 -12.76 -8.45
C VAL A 113 -2.81 -14.26 -8.59
N LEU A 114 -3.48 -14.86 -7.61
CA LEU A 114 -3.76 -16.29 -7.58
C LEU A 114 -5.03 -16.65 -8.38
N ASP A 115 -5.35 -15.86 -9.41
CA ASP A 115 -6.48 -16.09 -10.31
C ASP A 115 -7.81 -16.24 -9.57
N ARG A 116 -8.01 -15.44 -8.54
CA ARG A 116 -9.20 -15.44 -7.66
C ARG A 116 -9.46 -16.76 -6.98
N ASN A 117 -8.41 -17.55 -6.76
CA ASN A 117 -8.50 -18.82 -6.04
C ASN A 117 -8.47 -18.59 -4.53
N GLY A 118 -9.65 -18.55 -3.91
CA GLY A 118 -9.81 -18.35 -2.47
C GLY A 118 -9.16 -19.41 -1.60
N GLU A 119 -9.08 -20.67 -2.06
CA GLU A 119 -8.44 -21.76 -1.32
C GLU A 119 -6.93 -21.54 -1.18
N LYS A 120 -6.27 -21.16 -2.29
CA LYS A 120 -4.84 -20.83 -2.26
C LYS A 120 -4.56 -19.62 -1.36
N VAL A 121 -5.37 -18.58 -1.44
CA VAL A 121 -5.25 -17.41 -0.56
C VAL A 121 -5.41 -17.82 0.90
N ASN A 122 -6.43 -18.59 1.22
CA ASN A 122 -6.69 -19.05 2.59
C ASN A 122 -5.55 -19.91 3.13
N LEU A 123 -4.95 -20.76 2.30
CA LEU A 123 -3.78 -21.55 2.67
C LEU A 123 -2.61 -20.65 3.10
N LEU A 124 -2.24 -19.66 2.29
CA LEU A 124 -1.14 -18.72 2.60
C LEU A 124 -1.44 -17.90 3.86
N LEU A 125 -2.69 -17.42 4.00
CA LEU A 125 -3.08 -16.64 5.17
C LEU A 125 -3.16 -17.50 6.44
N SER A 126 -3.47 -18.80 6.34
CA SER A 126 -3.42 -19.73 7.46
C SER A 126 -1.99 -19.99 7.89
N GLN A 127 -1.07 -20.22 6.96
CA GLN A 127 0.36 -20.33 7.25
C GLN A 127 0.87 -19.07 7.97
N PHE A 128 0.48 -17.88 7.47
CA PHE A 128 0.86 -16.62 8.09
C PHE A 128 0.33 -16.46 9.52
N ARG A 129 -0.91 -16.88 9.78
CA ARG A 129 -1.51 -16.82 11.12
C ARG A 129 -0.83 -17.79 12.10
N GLU A 130 -0.41 -18.96 11.63
CA GLU A 130 0.21 -19.99 12.47
C GLU A 130 1.68 -19.72 12.75
N SER A 131 2.44 -19.28 11.73
CA SER A 131 3.90 -19.16 11.81
C SER A 131 4.42 -17.72 11.72
N GLY A 132 3.57 -16.74 11.41
CA GLY A 132 3.98 -15.36 11.11
C GLY A 132 4.69 -15.21 9.76
N LEU A 133 4.70 -16.26 8.93
CA LEU A 133 5.44 -16.29 7.67
C LEU A 133 4.65 -17.06 6.60
N PHE A 134 4.64 -16.54 5.37
CA PHE A 134 4.41 -17.34 4.17
C PHE A 134 5.37 -16.90 3.06
N THR A 135 5.56 -17.76 2.08
CA THR A 135 6.44 -17.49 0.92
C THR A 135 5.72 -17.89 -0.36
N ILE A 136 5.88 -17.09 -1.41
CA ILE A 136 5.50 -17.43 -2.78
C ILE A 136 6.77 -17.69 -3.61
N ASP A 137 6.63 -18.48 -4.67
CA ASP A 137 7.73 -18.74 -5.59
C ASP A 137 8.06 -17.52 -6.45
N THR A 138 9.27 -17.51 -7.04
CA THR A 138 9.76 -16.38 -7.84
C THR A 138 8.87 -16.08 -9.04
N ARG A 139 8.32 -17.09 -9.70
CA ARG A 139 7.44 -16.90 -10.84
C ARG A 139 6.17 -16.17 -10.42
N THR A 140 5.55 -16.62 -9.35
CA THR A 140 4.36 -15.97 -8.77
C THR A 140 4.67 -14.54 -8.35
N LEU A 141 5.86 -14.28 -7.79
CA LEU A 141 6.29 -12.92 -7.43
C LEU A 141 6.46 -12.02 -8.66
N ASP A 142 7.05 -12.53 -9.75
CA ASP A 142 7.23 -11.77 -10.99
C ASP A 142 5.88 -11.48 -11.67
N ASP A 143 4.97 -12.44 -11.68
CA ASP A 143 3.61 -12.25 -12.18
C ASP A 143 2.86 -11.22 -11.33
N PHE A 144 3.12 -11.22 -10.03
CA PHE A 144 2.60 -10.24 -9.08
C PHE A 144 3.05 -8.82 -9.44
N LYS A 145 4.36 -8.63 -9.59
CA LYS A 145 4.92 -7.31 -9.95
C LYS A 145 4.39 -6.81 -11.29
N LYS A 146 4.34 -7.66 -12.29
CA LYS A 146 3.85 -7.32 -13.64
C LYS A 146 2.37 -6.96 -13.62
N LYS A 147 1.52 -7.81 -13.04
CA LYS A 147 0.06 -7.61 -13.03
C LYS A 147 -0.35 -6.32 -12.32
N PHE A 148 0.38 -5.94 -11.29
CA PHE A 148 0.05 -4.77 -10.47
C PHE A 148 0.98 -3.58 -10.67
N LEU A 149 1.92 -3.64 -11.61
CA LEU A 149 2.88 -2.56 -11.90
C LEU A 149 3.61 -2.11 -10.63
N LEU A 150 3.96 -3.05 -9.74
CA LEU A 150 4.47 -2.75 -8.40
C LEU A 150 5.99 -2.73 -8.35
N ASP A 151 6.50 -1.76 -7.63
CA ASP A 151 7.87 -1.72 -7.16
C ASP A 151 7.88 -1.29 -5.68
N GLY A 152 8.76 -1.88 -4.88
CA GLY A 152 8.89 -1.57 -3.46
C GLY A 152 10.07 -0.67 -3.20
N ILE A 153 9.89 0.28 -2.31
CA ILE A 153 10.97 1.12 -1.81
C ILE A 153 10.78 1.32 -0.30
N ASP A 154 11.82 1.06 0.46
CA ASP A 154 11.83 1.33 1.89
C ASP A 154 12.18 2.80 2.21
N GLU A 155 12.06 3.18 3.47
CA GLU A 155 12.35 4.53 3.95
C GLU A 155 13.79 4.95 3.59
N VAL A 156 14.75 4.06 3.71
CA VAL A 156 16.16 4.35 3.39
C VAL A 156 16.31 4.62 1.90
N GLY A 157 15.76 3.78 1.04
CA GLY A 157 15.78 3.96 -0.41
C GLY A 157 15.05 5.23 -0.83
N PHE A 158 13.89 5.52 -0.25
CA PHE A 158 13.15 6.75 -0.50
C PHE A 158 13.94 7.98 -0.04
N THR A 159 14.50 7.94 1.15
CA THR A 159 15.29 9.03 1.72
C THR A 159 16.52 9.33 0.85
N LEU A 160 17.29 8.30 0.45
CA LEU A 160 18.45 8.47 -0.41
C LEU A 160 18.11 9.08 -1.78
N GLN A 161 16.97 8.69 -2.37
CA GLN A 161 16.54 9.22 -3.67
C GLN A 161 15.94 10.63 -3.60
N HIS A 162 15.36 11.01 -2.47
CA HIS A 162 14.55 12.23 -2.34
C HIS A 162 14.92 13.09 -1.13
N GLN A 163 16.05 12.85 -0.50
CA GLN A 163 16.45 13.52 0.75
C GLN A 163 16.26 15.04 0.72
N ASN A 164 16.75 15.71 -0.31
CA ASN A 164 16.62 17.15 -0.45
C ASN A 164 15.16 17.63 -0.50
N LYS A 165 14.28 16.84 -1.14
CA LYS A 165 12.84 17.15 -1.24
C LYS A 165 12.09 16.92 0.08
N ILE A 166 12.51 15.93 0.85
CA ILE A 166 11.95 15.66 2.19
C ILE A 166 12.33 16.76 3.15
N GLU A 167 13.61 17.17 3.17
CA GLU A 167 14.09 18.28 4.00
C GLU A 167 13.38 19.59 3.67
N ASP A 168 13.22 19.90 2.38
CA ASP A 168 12.47 21.07 1.93
C ASP A 168 10.99 20.99 2.31
N PHE A 169 10.37 19.83 2.19
CA PHE A 169 8.97 19.61 2.61
C PHE A 169 8.83 19.80 4.12
N GLU A 170 9.66 19.15 4.94
CA GLU A 170 9.61 19.29 6.39
C GLU A 170 9.81 20.75 6.84
N LYS A 171 10.76 21.45 6.25
CA LYS A 171 11.04 22.85 6.56
C LYS A 171 9.86 23.75 6.20
N ASN A 172 9.24 23.54 5.04
CA ASN A 172 8.10 24.32 4.60
C ASN A 172 6.83 23.95 5.37
N TYR A 173 6.61 22.66 5.66
CA TYR A 173 5.45 22.18 6.42
C TYR A 173 5.46 22.69 7.86
N LYS A 174 6.58 22.59 8.57
CA LYS A 174 6.74 23.17 9.92
C LYS A 174 6.49 24.67 9.93
N LYS A 175 6.88 25.37 8.88
CA LYS A 175 6.65 26.81 8.72
C LYS A 175 5.17 27.13 8.48
N THR A 176 4.47 26.29 7.75
CA THR A 176 3.06 26.51 7.32
C THR A 176 2.05 26.07 8.37
N VAL A 177 2.37 25.04 9.14
CA VAL A 177 1.47 24.46 10.17
C VAL A 177 2.17 24.27 11.54
N PRO A 178 2.70 25.34 12.11
CA PRO A 178 3.50 25.25 13.34
C PRO A 178 2.72 24.73 14.55
N TRP A 179 1.39 24.77 14.52
CA TRP A 179 0.50 24.30 15.58
C TRP A 179 0.41 22.75 15.65
N LEU A 180 0.79 22.02 14.59
CA LEU A 180 0.83 20.56 14.60
C LEU A 180 2.03 20.00 15.39
N PHE A 181 3.03 20.82 15.68
CA PHE A 181 4.28 20.43 16.35
C PHE A 181 4.43 21.01 17.75
N LYS A 182 3.36 21.57 18.31
CA LYS A 182 3.26 21.96 19.71
C LYS A 182 2.59 20.86 20.52
#